data_780003eb2c50d1049443c525f011e6ef
#
_entry.id   780003eb2c50d1049443c525f011e6ef
#
_cell.length_a   1.000
_cell.length_b   1.000
_cell.length_c   1.000
_cell.angle_alpha   90.00
_cell.angle_beta   90.00
_cell.angle_gamma   90.00
#
_symmetry.space_group_name_H-M   'P 1'
#
loop_
_entity.id
_entity.type
_entity.pdbx_description
1 polymer ?
#
loop_
_entity_poly.entity_id
_entity_poly.type
_entity_poly.pdbx_seq_one_letter_code
_entity_poly.pdbx_strand_id
1 'polypeptide(L)'
;MFRFDFVWSSAIGFVVALMLTTCASPSRVVWEYYDQCARENPSFLKMAECGRQKRLAECVPNNTCSPEGNMFMEYIDTLVLSVKKKELTEAEAMGRYTAYKAGGTPSHP
;
A
#
# COMPACT_ATOMS: atom_id res chain seq x y z
N MET A 1 -10.23 11.40 -48.69
CA MET A 1 -10.19 9.95 -48.51
C MET A 1 -9.06 9.53 -47.61
N PHE A 2 -7.86 9.87 -47.94
CA PHE A 2 -6.72 9.46 -47.16
C PHE A 2 -6.76 9.94 -45.73
N ARG A 3 -7.32 11.08 -45.52
CA ARG A 3 -7.40 11.67 -44.18
C ARG A 3 -8.27 10.89 -43.25
N PHE A 4 -9.30 10.26 -43.75
CA PHE A 4 -10.18 9.44 -42.92
C PHE A 4 -9.43 8.25 -42.35
N ASP A 5 -8.71 7.55 -43.19
CA ASP A 5 -7.97 6.39 -42.77
C ASP A 5 -6.92 6.76 -41.69
N PHE A 6 -6.32 7.90 -41.88
CA PHE A 6 -5.32 8.38 -40.96
C PHE A 6 -5.93 8.69 -39.60
N VAL A 7 -7.06 9.34 -39.58
CA VAL A 7 -7.77 9.66 -38.34
C VAL A 7 -8.23 8.41 -37.65
N TRP A 8 -8.67 7.44 -38.36
CA TRP A 8 -9.10 6.17 -37.81
C TRP A 8 -7.95 5.47 -37.08
N SER A 9 -6.83 5.44 -37.72
CA SER A 9 -5.64 4.81 -37.09
C SER A 9 -5.29 5.45 -35.78
N SER A 10 -5.34 6.76 -35.71
CA SER A 10 -5.06 7.47 -34.48
C SER A 10 -6.06 7.13 -33.40
N ALA A 11 -7.32 7.08 -33.73
CA ALA A 11 -8.37 6.77 -32.78
C ALA A 11 -8.19 5.36 -32.19
N ILE A 12 -7.87 4.40 -33.05
CA ILE A 12 -7.68 3.03 -32.61
C ILE A 12 -6.47 2.93 -31.66
N GLY A 13 -5.39 3.60 -32.02
CA GLY A 13 -4.20 3.59 -31.18
C GLY A 13 -4.48 4.18 -29.79
N PHE A 14 -5.26 5.23 -29.75
CA PHE A 14 -5.60 5.86 -28.48
C PHE A 14 -6.45 4.94 -27.61
N VAL A 15 -7.41 4.25 -28.18
CA VAL A 15 -8.25 3.31 -27.43
C VAL A 15 -7.42 2.17 -26.84
N VAL A 16 -6.47 1.64 -27.60
CA VAL A 16 -5.61 0.58 -27.12
C VAL A 16 -4.78 1.05 -25.91
N ALA A 17 -4.27 2.28 -25.98
CA ALA A 17 -3.50 2.83 -24.87
C ALA A 17 -4.34 2.95 -23.60
N LEU A 18 -5.61 3.36 -23.75
CA LEU A 18 -6.52 3.44 -22.60
C LEU A 18 -6.78 2.08 -21.98
N MET A 19 -6.96 1.07 -22.81
CA MET A 19 -7.21 -0.27 -22.29
C MET A 19 -6.01 -0.82 -21.53
N LEU A 20 -4.81 -0.56 -22.00
CA LEU A 20 -3.60 -0.98 -21.29
C LEU A 20 -3.51 -0.29 -19.94
N THR A 21 -3.84 0.99 -19.87
CA THR A 21 -3.85 1.72 -18.61
C THR A 21 -4.84 1.11 -17.62
N THR A 22 -6.02 0.74 -18.12
CA THR A 22 -7.06 0.14 -17.29
C THR A 22 -6.63 -1.23 -16.77
N CYS A 23 -6.02 -2.05 -17.62
CA CYS A 23 -5.56 -3.38 -17.22
C CYS A 23 -4.42 -3.35 -16.23
N ALA A 24 -3.69 -2.26 -16.17
CA ALA A 24 -2.57 -2.10 -15.27
C ALA A 24 -2.99 -1.69 -13.85
N SER A 25 -4.28 -1.63 -13.57
CA SER A 25 -4.78 -1.23 -12.26
C SER A 25 -4.63 -2.39 -11.27
N PRO A 26 -3.60 -2.40 -10.47
CA PRO A 26 -3.39 -3.47 -9.50
C PRO A 26 -4.27 -3.30 -8.28
N SER A 27 -4.27 -4.30 -7.44
CA SER A 27 -4.86 -4.20 -6.13
C SER A 27 -4.11 -3.11 -5.34
N ARG A 28 -4.79 -2.59 -4.35
CA ARG A 28 -4.22 -1.55 -3.50
C ARG A 28 -2.98 -2.05 -2.79
N VAL A 29 -1.95 -1.22 -2.76
CA VAL A 29 -0.72 -1.55 -2.07
C VAL A 29 -0.98 -1.56 -0.57
N VAL A 30 -0.40 -2.52 0.14
CA VAL A 30 -0.71 -2.75 1.56
C VAL A 30 -0.50 -1.52 2.42
N TRP A 31 0.56 -0.73 2.18
CA TRP A 31 0.85 0.43 3.02
C TRP A 31 -0.11 1.60 2.81
N GLU A 32 -0.94 1.57 1.77
CA GLU A 32 -1.93 2.63 1.59
C GLU A 32 -2.94 2.67 2.73
N TYR A 33 -3.26 1.52 3.29
CA TYR A 33 -4.16 1.47 4.44
C TYR A 33 -3.54 2.17 5.64
N TYR A 34 -2.26 1.89 5.88
CA TYR A 34 -1.54 2.51 6.98
C TYR A 34 -1.31 3.99 6.75
N ASP A 35 -0.98 4.41 5.52
CA ASP A 35 -0.81 5.82 5.20
C ASP A 35 -2.09 6.61 5.39
N GLN A 36 -3.22 6.05 5.00
CA GLN A 36 -4.49 6.69 5.21
C GLN A 36 -4.74 6.90 6.70
N CYS A 37 -4.47 5.88 7.50
CA CYS A 37 -4.63 5.97 8.94
C CYS A 37 -3.64 6.94 9.57
N ALA A 38 -2.44 7.07 9.01
CA ALA A 38 -1.42 8.00 9.52
C ALA A 38 -1.87 9.45 9.39
N ARG A 39 -2.65 9.76 8.35
CA ARG A 39 -3.18 11.10 8.17
C ARG A 39 -4.24 11.45 9.21
N GLU A 40 -4.87 10.44 9.78
CA GLU A 40 -5.95 10.62 10.75
C GLU A 40 -5.48 10.50 12.19
N ASN A 41 -4.38 9.79 12.41
CA ASN A 41 -3.90 9.49 13.75
C ASN A 41 -2.41 9.81 13.86
N PRO A 42 -2.01 10.72 14.76
CA PRO A 42 -0.59 11.03 14.96
C PRO A 42 0.18 9.93 15.69
N SER A 43 -0.53 9.07 16.43
CA SER A 43 0.10 8.00 17.19
C SER A 43 0.43 6.81 16.27
N PHE A 44 1.66 6.31 16.35
CA PHE A 44 2.06 5.12 15.61
C PHE A 44 1.20 3.92 15.99
N LEU A 45 0.93 3.74 17.27
CA LEU A 45 0.13 2.59 17.72
C LEU A 45 -1.27 2.62 17.16
N LYS A 46 -1.90 3.79 17.15
CA LYS A 46 -3.24 3.95 16.58
C LYS A 46 -3.24 3.79 15.07
N MET A 47 -2.25 4.36 14.41
CA MET A 47 -2.10 4.22 12.96
C MET A 47 -1.96 2.74 12.57
N ALA A 48 -1.13 2.00 13.30
CA ALA A 48 -0.88 0.59 13.00
C ALA A 48 -2.13 -0.26 13.18
N GLU A 49 -2.87 -0.05 14.26
CA GLU A 49 -4.11 -0.79 14.48
C GLU A 49 -5.15 -0.46 13.43
N CYS A 50 -5.31 0.82 13.11
CA CYS A 50 -6.24 1.29 12.09
C CYS A 50 -5.91 0.67 10.72
N GLY A 51 -4.65 0.71 10.31
CA GLY A 51 -4.22 0.17 9.03
C GLY A 51 -4.45 -1.33 8.94
N ARG A 52 -4.12 -2.05 10.02
CA ARG A 52 -4.35 -3.48 10.10
C ARG A 52 -5.83 -3.82 9.93
N GLN A 53 -6.69 -3.13 10.65
CA GLN A 53 -8.13 -3.37 10.58
C GLN A 53 -8.69 -3.07 9.19
N LYS A 54 -8.30 -1.96 8.59
CA LYS A 54 -8.77 -1.59 7.26
C LYS A 54 -8.36 -2.62 6.23
N ARG A 55 -7.11 -3.05 6.27
CA ARG A 55 -6.63 -4.03 5.32
C ARG A 55 -7.37 -5.35 5.45
N LEU A 56 -7.48 -5.87 6.66
CA LEU A 56 -8.12 -7.17 6.88
C LEU A 56 -9.61 -7.12 6.54
N ALA A 57 -10.28 -6.00 6.82
CA ALA A 57 -11.69 -5.84 6.48
C ALA A 57 -11.93 -5.93 4.97
N GLU A 58 -10.97 -5.52 4.16
CA GLU A 58 -11.09 -5.59 2.71
C GLU A 58 -10.59 -6.91 2.14
N CYS A 59 -9.42 -7.37 2.56
CA CYS A 59 -8.81 -8.52 1.92
C CYS A 59 -9.33 -9.87 2.40
N VAL A 60 -9.77 -9.99 3.64
CA VAL A 60 -10.24 -11.28 4.16
C VAL A 60 -11.53 -11.74 3.48
N PRO A 61 -12.59 -10.90 3.42
CA PRO A 61 -13.83 -11.33 2.75
C PRO A 61 -13.66 -11.63 1.27
N ASN A 62 -12.71 -10.95 0.62
CA ASN A 62 -12.47 -11.10 -0.81
C ASN A 62 -11.41 -12.13 -1.13
N ASN A 63 -10.81 -12.74 -0.11
CA ASN A 63 -9.72 -13.69 -0.27
C ASN A 63 -8.57 -13.13 -1.11
N THR A 64 -8.21 -11.88 -0.83
CA THR A 64 -7.17 -11.16 -1.57
C THR A 64 -6.01 -10.73 -0.69
N CYS A 65 -5.85 -11.34 0.50
CA CYS A 65 -4.72 -11.03 1.37
C CYS A 65 -3.45 -11.65 0.77
N SER A 66 -2.58 -10.80 0.23
CA SER A 66 -1.36 -11.26 -0.43
C SER A 66 -0.29 -11.65 0.59
N PRO A 67 0.62 -12.57 0.21
CA PRO A 67 1.76 -12.90 1.08
C PRO A 67 2.63 -11.70 1.40
N GLU A 68 2.88 -10.83 0.44
CA GLU A 68 3.68 -9.63 0.63
C GLU A 68 3.02 -8.68 1.62
N GLY A 69 1.70 -8.54 1.50
CA GLY A 69 0.94 -7.74 2.45
C GLY A 69 0.95 -8.32 3.85
N ASN A 70 0.90 -9.64 3.95
CA ASN A 70 0.98 -10.30 5.26
C ASN A 70 2.34 -10.07 5.91
N MET A 71 3.42 -10.16 5.13
CA MET A 71 4.75 -9.89 5.64
C MET A 71 4.90 -8.45 6.12
N PHE A 72 4.36 -7.51 5.36
CA PHE A 72 4.38 -6.12 5.74
C PHE A 72 3.63 -5.90 7.06
N MET A 73 2.44 -6.47 7.15
CA MET A 73 1.63 -6.34 8.36
C MET A 73 2.33 -6.95 9.56
N GLU A 74 2.95 -8.11 9.40
CA GLU A 74 3.70 -8.75 10.48
C GLU A 74 4.86 -7.88 10.94
N TYR A 75 5.56 -7.26 10.01
CA TYR A 75 6.65 -6.36 10.36
C TYR A 75 6.14 -5.19 11.19
N ILE A 76 5.03 -4.57 10.77
CA ILE A 76 4.44 -3.48 11.54
C ILE A 76 4.01 -3.97 12.92
N ASP A 77 3.47 -5.17 13.01
CA ASP A 77 3.08 -5.76 14.29
C ASP A 77 4.29 -5.90 15.22
N THR A 78 5.47 -6.27 14.70
CA THR A 78 6.67 -6.35 15.52
C THR A 78 7.10 -4.96 16.03
N LEU A 79 6.94 -3.93 15.21
CA LEU A 79 7.23 -2.57 15.65
C LEU A 79 6.27 -2.12 16.76
N VAL A 80 4.99 -2.48 16.62
CA VAL A 80 4.00 -2.18 17.67
C VAL A 80 4.42 -2.82 18.98
N LEU A 81 4.81 -4.08 18.92
CA LEU A 81 5.22 -4.80 20.11
C LEU A 81 6.45 -4.14 20.76
N SER A 82 7.41 -3.74 19.95
CA SER A 82 8.62 -3.07 20.45
C SER A 82 8.30 -1.74 21.11
N VAL A 83 7.34 -0.99 20.57
CA VAL A 83 6.90 0.26 21.20
C VAL A 83 6.23 -0.03 22.54
N LYS A 84 5.38 -1.05 22.59
CA LYS A 84 4.72 -1.42 23.85
C LYS A 84 5.70 -1.87 24.92
N LYS A 85 6.79 -2.52 24.52
CA LYS A 85 7.84 -2.96 25.41
C LYS A 85 8.84 -1.86 25.76
N LYS A 86 8.67 -0.66 25.24
CA LYS A 86 9.57 0.48 25.45
C LYS A 86 10.96 0.29 24.83
N GLU A 87 11.07 -0.60 23.84
CA GLU A 87 12.31 -0.81 23.10
C GLU A 87 12.48 0.22 21.99
N LEU A 88 11.37 0.74 21.47
CA LEU A 88 11.34 1.79 20.48
C LEU A 88 10.38 2.88 20.93
N THR A 89 10.68 4.11 20.55
CA THR A 89 9.68 5.19 20.65
C THR A 89 8.74 5.10 19.45
N GLU A 90 7.59 5.75 19.53
CA GLU A 90 6.68 5.81 18.40
C GLU A 90 7.32 6.51 17.20
N ALA A 91 8.13 7.53 17.45
CA ALA A 91 8.84 8.24 16.37
C ALA A 91 9.83 7.32 15.67
N GLU A 92 10.57 6.50 16.42
CA GLU A 92 11.49 5.54 15.83
C GLU A 92 10.76 4.48 15.02
N ALA A 93 9.64 3.98 15.54
CA ALA A 93 8.83 3.02 14.83
C ALA A 93 8.28 3.60 13.52
N MET A 94 7.81 4.85 13.56
CA MET A 94 7.32 5.54 12.37
C MET A 94 8.43 5.70 11.32
N GLY A 95 9.65 6.00 11.78
CA GLY A 95 10.80 6.10 10.89
C GLY A 95 11.09 4.78 10.19
N ARG A 96 11.02 3.67 10.91
CA ARG A 96 11.24 2.34 10.33
C ARG A 96 10.14 1.96 9.35
N TYR A 97 8.91 2.30 9.66
CA TYR A 97 7.79 2.11 8.75
C TYR A 97 8.02 2.86 7.44
N THR A 98 8.39 4.12 7.54
CA THR A 98 8.66 4.96 6.37
C THR A 98 9.80 4.40 5.53
N ALA A 99 10.87 3.93 6.18
CA ALA A 99 12.01 3.36 5.48
C ALA A 99 11.64 2.08 4.75
N TYR A 100 10.81 1.25 5.35
CA TYR A 100 10.35 0.02 4.71
C TYR A 100 9.53 0.35 3.46
N LYS A 101 8.62 1.31 3.56
CA LYS A 101 7.80 1.74 2.41
C LYS A 101 8.67 2.20 1.25
N ALA A 102 9.76 2.87 1.56
CA ALA A 102 10.65 3.41 0.55
C ALA A 102 11.52 2.33 -0.12
N GLY A 103 11.28 1.06 0.21
CA GLY A 103 12.03 -0.03 -0.37
C GLY A 103 13.21 -0.47 0.45
N GLY A 104 13.31 -0.03 1.69
CA GLY A 104 14.36 -0.44 2.59
C GLY A 104 14.16 -1.87 3.09
N THR A 105 15.22 -2.45 3.65
CA THR A 105 15.15 -3.76 4.26
C THR A 105 14.48 -3.65 5.64
N PRO A 106 13.59 -4.57 6.00
CA PRO A 106 13.02 -4.56 7.35
C PRO A 106 14.14 -4.67 8.38
N SER A 107 14.13 -3.75 9.33
CA SER A 107 15.10 -3.82 10.43
C SER A 107 14.35 -4.16 11.70
N HIS A 108 14.84 -5.19 12.39
CA HIS A 108 14.26 -5.62 13.64
C HIS A 108 14.85 -4.81 14.79
N PRO A 109 14.06 -4.61 15.83
CA PRO A 109 14.50 -3.86 17.00
C PRO A 109 15.64 -4.56 17.71
#